data_35cce8b936dda0903cdfb98c5d3a4b4d
#
_entry.id   35cce8b936dda0903cdfb98c5d3a4b4d
#
_cell.length_a   1.000
_cell.length_b   1.000
_cell.length_c   1.000
_cell.angle_alpha   90.00
_cell.angle_beta   90.00
_cell.angle_gamma   90.00
#
_symmetry.space_group_name_H-M   'P 1'
#
loop_
_entity.id
_entity.type
_entity.pdbx_description
1 polymer ?
#
loop_
_entity_poly.entity_id
_entity_poly.type
_entity_poly.pdbx_seq_one_letter_code
_entity_poly.pdbx_strand_id
1 'polypeptide(L)'
;CSGADVWEKNENIYRSSWGLPLDVRSFLQDELDYSQFPVRCGLHIEERPGGVNFSILGRGGGVNLVEREEYVKWDINTNERRDIAARLKDRFPELNVQIGGQTGLDISDGDKSQILRDFEPQDTLHFYGDKLKEGENDYPLGQAITEKNWGIVHEVTDFHDTWNLLK
;
A
#
# COMPACT_ATOMS: atom_id res chain seq x y z
N CYS A 1 -0.34 -3.80 -7.39
CA CYS A 1 0.75 -2.90 -7.81
C CYS A 1 0.29 -1.49 -8.21
N SER A 2 -0.97 -1.14 -7.99
CA SER A 2 -1.48 0.26 -8.10
C SER A 2 -1.07 0.97 -9.41
N GLY A 3 -1.10 0.27 -10.56
CA GLY A 3 -0.66 0.81 -11.85
C GLY A 3 0.86 0.80 -12.08
N ALA A 4 1.66 0.32 -11.15
CA ALA A 4 3.13 0.25 -11.30
C ALA A 4 3.61 -0.99 -12.08
N ASP A 5 2.74 -1.95 -12.34
CA ASP A 5 3.01 -3.16 -13.12
C ASP A 5 1.73 -3.53 -13.90
N VAL A 6 1.74 -3.27 -15.19
CA VAL A 6 0.54 -3.40 -16.07
C VAL A 6 0.78 -4.52 -17.09
N TRP A 7 -0.21 -5.38 -17.20
CA TRP A 7 -0.18 -6.55 -18.07
C TRP A 7 -1.39 -6.56 -19.01
N GLU A 8 -1.17 -6.81 -20.27
CA GLU A 8 -2.21 -7.06 -21.26
C GLU A 8 -1.96 -8.40 -21.96
N LYS A 9 -2.96 -9.28 -22.02
CA LYS A 9 -2.89 -10.59 -22.72
C LYS A 9 -1.62 -11.40 -22.40
N ASN A 10 -1.20 -11.41 -21.12
CA ASN A 10 0.02 -12.06 -20.62
C ASN A 10 1.35 -11.38 -21.04
N GLU A 11 1.30 -10.20 -21.65
CA GLU A 11 2.47 -9.37 -21.92
C GLU A 11 2.56 -8.25 -20.90
N ASN A 12 3.75 -8.04 -20.34
CA ASN A 12 3.99 -6.89 -19.47
C ASN A 12 4.20 -5.65 -20.33
N ILE A 13 3.21 -4.74 -20.34
CA ILE A 13 3.24 -3.53 -21.14
C ILE A 13 3.85 -2.33 -20.41
N TYR A 14 3.86 -2.39 -19.09
CA TYR A 14 4.53 -1.38 -18.28
C TYR A 14 4.98 -1.97 -16.94
N ARG A 15 6.17 -1.60 -16.52
CA ARG A 15 6.68 -1.85 -15.17
C ARG A 15 7.46 -0.64 -14.70
N SER A 16 7.11 -0.12 -13.52
CA SER A 16 7.85 0.96 -12.88
C SER A 16 9.31 0.56 -12.65
N SER A 17 10.22 1.46 -12.97
CA SER A 17 11.64 1.32 -12.66
C SER A 17 12.01 1.91 -11.30
N TRP A 18 11.04 2.41 -10.54
CA TRP A 18 11.30 2.95 -9.22
C TRP A 18 11.85 1.86 -8.29
N GLY A 19 12.91 2.20 -7.60
CA GLY A 19 13.54 1.37 -6.59
C GLY A 19 13.70 2.14 -5.28
N LEU A 20 13.76 1.43 -4.17
CA LEU A 20 13.90 2.03 -2.84
C LEU A 20 15.22 2.82 -2.75
N PRO A 21 15.18 4.16 -2.51
CA PRO A 21 16.38 4.95 -2.29
C PRO A 21 17.22 4.44 -1.12
N LEU A 22 18.56 4.57 -1.22
CA LEU A 22 19.46 4.02 -0.22
C LEU A 22 19.31 4.66 1.17
N ASP A 23 19.01 5.94 1.23
CA ASP A 23 18.77 6.68 2.48
C ASP A 23 17.45 6.29 3.13
N VAL A 24 16.41 6.01 2.32
CA VAL A 24 15.14 5.42 2.82
C VAL A 24 15.37 4.02 3.35
N ARG A 25 16.15 3.19 2.62
CA ARG A 25 16.51 1.84 3.08
C ARG A 25 17.26 1.88 4.41
N SER A 26 18.22 2.79 4.57
CA SER A 26 18.96 2.98 5.81
C SER A 26 18.04 3.37 6.96
N PHE A 27 17.11 4.30 6.70
CA PHE A 27 16.10 4.69 7.68
C PHE A 27 15.22 3.50 8.12
N LEU A 28 14.76 2.68 7.18
CA LEU A 28 13.95 1.49 7.51
C LEU A 28 14.74 0.46 8.31
N GLN A 29 16.03 0.31 8.05
CA GLN A 29 16.90 -0.55 8.84
C GLN A 29 17.06 -0.03 10.27
N ASP A 30 17.25 1.29 10.44
CA ASP A 30 17.32 1.90 11.76
C ASP A 30 16.01 1.68 12.54
N GLU A 31 14.85 1.85 11.90
CA GLU A 31 13.53 1.58 12.52
C GLU A 31 13.37 0.11 12.93
N LEU A 32 13.87 -0.81 12.12
CA LEU A 32 13.88 -2.23 12.43
C LEU A 32 14.74 -2.53 13.68
N ASP A 33 15.90 -1.88 13.79
CA ASP A 33 16.83 -2.06 14.90
C ASP A 33 16.31 -1.39 16.19
N TYR A 34 15.58 -0.29 16.07
CA TYR A 34 14.97 0.42 17.21
C TYR A 34 13.73 -0.25 17.79
N SER A 35 12.98 -0.98 16.96
CA SER A 35 11.75 -1.61 17.40
C SER A 35 11.96 -2.58 18.56
N GLN A 36 11.11 -2.45 19.58
CA GLN A 36 11.13 -3.32 20.76
C GLN A 36 10.28 -4.58 20.60
N PHE A 37 9.59 -4.76 19.47
CA PHE A 37 8.88 -6.00 19.22
C PHE A 37 9.89 -7.15 19.04
N PRO A 38 9.76 -8.25 19.81
CA PRO A 38 10.87 -9.22 19.94
C PRO A 38 10.98 -10.19 18.76
N VAL A 39 9.94 -10.34 17.97
CA VAL A 39 9.90 -11.37 16.91
C VAL A 39 10.26 -10.76 15.55
N ARG A 40 11.17 -11.43 14.85
CA ARG A 40 11.62 -11.09 13.49
C ARG A 40 11.56 -12.34 12.62
N CYS A 41 10.81 -12.26 11.50
CA CYS A 41 10.65 -13.39 10.59
C CYS A 41 10.62 -12.94 9.13
N GLY A 42 11.19 -13.76 8.25
CA GLY A 42 11.10 -13.56 6.81
C GLY A 42 11.74 -12.26 6.31
N LEU A 43 11.11 -11.63 5.32
CA LEU A 43 11.60 -10.41 4.69
C LEU A 43 10.99 -9.17 5.36
N HIS A 44 11.84 -8.26 5.82
CA HIS A 44 11.42 -6.99 6.43
C HIS A 44 11.18 -5.89 5.40
N ILE A 45 11.93 -5.90 4.30
CA ILE A 45 11.81 -4.98 3.16
C ILE A 45 11.54 -5.83 1.92
N GLU A 46 10.29 -5.86 1.47
CA GLU A 46 9.86 -6.60 0.28
C GLU A 46 9.69 -5.64 -0.89
N GLU A 47 10.63 -5.66 -1.84
CA GLU A 47 10.56 -4.81 -3.02
C GLU A 47 9.57 -5.39 -4.05
N ARG A 48 8.82 -4.50 -4.69
CA ARG A 48 7.84 -4.76 -5.72
C ARG A 48 7.95 -3.72 -6.81
N PRO A 49 7.46 -3.97 -8.03
CA PRO A 49 7.37 -2.91 -9.03
C PRO A 49 6.66 -1.66 -8.48
N GLY A 50 7.36 -0.53 -8.49
CA GLY A 50 6.86 0.77 -8.03
C GLY A 50 6.59 0.90 -6.54
N GLY A 51 7.11 0.00 -5.70
CA GLY A 51 6.90 0.12 -4.26
C GLY A 51 7.65 -0.89 -3.42
N VAL A 52 7.58 -0.67 -2.13
CA VAL A 52 8.16 -1.53 -1.09
C VAL A 52 7.14 -1.75 0.01
N ASN A 53 7.05 -2.98 0.52
CA ASN A 53 6.38 -3.22 1.77
C ASN A 53 7.43 -3.41 2.88
N PHE A 54 7.34 -2.60 3.92
CA PHE A 54 8.16 -2.69 5.13
C PHE A 54 7.36 -3.30 6.28
N SER A 55 7.94 -4.22 7.03
CA SER A 55 7.30 -4.84 8.19
C SER A 55 8.32 -5.16 9.29
N ILE A 56 8.05 -4.68 10.49
CA ILE A 56 8.85 -5.02 11.69
C ILE A 56 8.80 -6.52 11.99
N LEU A 57 7.63 -7.14 11.90
CA LEU A 57 7.52 -8.60 12.03
C LEU A 57 8.22 -9.34 10.89
N GLY A 58 8.16 -8.77 9.68
CA GLY A 58 8.58 -9.40 8.43
C GLY A 58 7.42 -10.04 7.68
N ARG A 59 7.73 -10.61 6.51
CA ARG A 59 6.75 -11.24 5.58
C ARG A 59 7.31 -12.53 4.98
N GLY A 60 6.38 -13.37 4.47
CA GLY A 60 6.73 -14.59 3.76
C GLY A 60 6.89 -15.81 4.66
N GLY A 61 7.71 -16.78 4.21
CA GLY A 61 7.89 -18.05 4.92
C GLY A 61 8.50 -17.84 6.29
N GLY A 62 7.84 -18.37 7.32
CA GLY A 62 8.26 -18.23 8.72
C GLY A 62 7.31 -17.39 9.59
N VAL A 63 6.47 -16.55 8.98
CA VAL A 63 5.45 -15.79 9.72
C VAL A 63 4.19 -16.66 9.87
N ASN A 64 3.85 -17.02 11.09
CA ASN A 64 2.61 -17.73 11.40
C ASN A 64 1.50 -16.78 11.89
N LEU A 65 0.27 -17.32 12.05
CA LEU A 65 -0.88 -16.52 12.48
C LEU A 65 -0.74 -15.97 13.90
N VAL A 66 -0.10 -16.72 14.80
CA VAL A 66 0.09 -16.31 16.19
C VAL A 66 1.00 -15.08 16.28
N GLU A 67 2.15 -15.13 15.62
CA GLU A 67 3.11 -14.00 15.57
C GLU A 67 2.48 -12.76 14.93
N ARG A 68 1.64 -12.95 13.93
CA ARG A 68 0.89 -11.86 13.29
C ARG A 68 -0.10 -11.22 14.25
N GLU A 69 -0.86 -12.02 14.99
CA GLU A 69 -1.80 -11.51 16.01
C GLU A 69 -1.08 -10.81 17.16
N GLU A 70 0.07 -11.32 17.57
CA GLU A 70 0.92 -10.70 18.59
C GLU A 70 1.43 -9.34 18.13
N TYR A 71 1.90 -9.23 16.89
CA TYR A 71 2.33 -7.94 16.34
C TYR A 71 1.16 -6.96 16.21
N VAL A 72 -0.01 -7.39 15.78
CA VAL A 72 -1.21 -6.53 15.72
C VAL A 72 -1.57 -5.97 17.09
N LYS A 73 -1.53 -6.80 18.13
CA LYS A 73 -1.76 -6.35 19.52
C LYS A 73 -0.69 -5.37 19.99
N TRP A 74 0.57 -5.63 19.66
CA TRP A 74 1.69 -4.73 19.93
C TRP A 74 1.48 -3.37 19.28
N ASP A 75 1.21 -3.35 17.98
CA ASP A 75 1.02 -2.13 17.20
C ASP A 75 -0.19 -1.30 17.67
N ILE A 76 -1.30 -1.94 18.06
CA ILE A 76 -2.46 -1.26 18.65
C ILE A 76 -2.07 -0.53 19.93
N ASN A 77 -1.21 -1.12 20.76
CA ASN A 77 -0.80 -0.55 22.05
C ASN A 77 0.30 0.51 21.91
N THR A 78 1.18 0.39 20.92
CA THR A 78 2.35 1.24 20.76
C THR A 78 2.22 2.27 19.65
N ASN A 79 1.28 2.09 18.71
CA ASN A 79 1.15 2.85 17.45
C ASN A 79 2.41 2.81 16.58
N GLU A 80 3.23 1.77 16.69
CA GLU A 80 4.55 1.70 16.07
C GLU A 80 4.55 2.00 14.57
N ARG A 81 3.65 1.36 13.80
CA ARG A 81 3.55 1.60 12.34
C ARG A 81 3.15 3.03 12.01
N ARG A 82 2.25 3.64 12.80
CA ARG A 82 1.81 5.02 12.61
C ARG A 82 2.96 5.99 12.85
N ASP A 83 3.74 5.75 13.89
CA ASP A 83 4.87 6.59 14.25
C ASP A 83 6.02 6.47 13.23
N ILE A 84 6.31 5.25 12.74
CA ILE A 84 7.27 5.04 11.65
C ILE A 84 6.80 5.75 10.38
N ALA A 85 5.51 5.60 10.00
CA ALA A 85 4.96 6.26 8.83
C ALA A 85 5.02 7.78 8.94
N ALA A 86 4.79 8.35 10.12
CA ALA A 86 4.90 9.79 10.36
C ALA A 86 6.33 10.28 10.17
N ARG A 87 7.32 9.59 10.77
CA ARG A 87 8.74 9.93 10.60
C ARG A 87 9.23 9.78 9.16
N LEU A 88 8.74 8.75 8.43
CA LEU A 88 9.03 8.59 7.01
C LEU A 88 8.52 9.77 6.19
N LYS A 89 7.25 10.16 6.38
CA LYS A 89 6.64 11.28 5.66
C LYS A 89 7.30 12.62 5.96
N ASP A 90 7.74 12.82 7.19
CA ASP A 90 8.46 14.03 7.59
C ASP A 90 9.84 14.10 6.92
N ARG A 91 10.56 12.99 6.88
CA ARG A 91 11.92 12.94 6.34
C ARG A 91 11.98 12.83 4.82
N PHE A 92 10.99 12.18 4.21
CA PHE A 92 10.91 11.90 2.77
C PHE A 92 9.50 12.27 2.26
N PRO A 93 9.19 13.57 2.19
CA PRO A 93 7.84 14.05 1.85
C PRO A 93 7.39 13.72 0.42
N GLU A 94 8.33 13.35 -0.46
CA GLU A 94 8.08 12.91 -1.83
C GLU A 94 7.52 11.49 -1.91
N LEU A 95 7.61 10.71 -0.81
CA LEU A 95 7.14 9.33 -0.80
C LEU A 95 5.68 9.24 -0.36
N ASN A 96 4.95 8.38 -1.05
CA ASN A 96 3.64 7.93 -0.58
C ASN A 96 3.84 6.79 0.42
N VAL A 97 3.48 7.05 1.68
CA VAL A 97 3.60 6.08 2.77
C VAL A 97 2.22 5.81 3.36
N GLN A 98 1.81 4.55 3.34
CA GLN A 98 0.52 4.10 3.82
C GLN A 98 0.65 2.91 4.76
N ILE A 99 -0.24 2.83 5.75
CA ILE A 99 -0.33 1.64 6.60
C ILE A 99 -1.02 0.55 5.79
N GLY A 100 -0.25 -0.50 5.44
CA GLY A 100 -0.67 -1.60 4.58
C GLY A 100 -0.99 -2.87 5.36
N GLY A 101 -2.15 -3.46 5.12
CA GLY A 101 -2.56 -4.71 5.74
C GLY A 101 -2.50 -4.68 7.28
N GLN A 102 -2.14 -5.82 7.88
CA GLN A 102 -2.12 -5.97 9.35
C GLN A 102 -0.77 -5.63 9.99
N THR A 103 0.34 -5.76 9.26
CA THR A 103 1.70 -5.73 9.86
C THR A 103 2.69 -4.87 9.07
N GLY A 104 2.30 -4.23 7.97
CA GLY A 104 3.22 -3.56 7.06
C GLY A 104 2.96 -2.08 6.88
N LEU A 105 3.92 -1.42 6.25
CA LEU A 105 3.81 -0.12 5.61
C LEU A 105 4.07 -0.31 4.11
N ASP A 106 3.23 0.27 3.27
CA ASP A 106 3.45 0.35 1.83
C ASP A 106 4.06 1.71 1.51
N ILE A 107 5.20 1.69 0.80
CA ILE A 107 6.02 2.86 0.46
C ILE A 107 6.21 2.85 -1.06
N SER A 108 5.94 3.97 -1.72
CA SER A 108 6.02 4.11 -3.18
C SER A 108 6.28 5.56 -3.58
N ASP A 109 6.60 5.78 -4.85
CA ASP A 109 6.70 7.12 -5.47
C ASP A 109 5.37 7.64 -6.03
N GLY A 110 4.31 6.85 -5.94
CA GLY A 110 2.99 7.20 -6.44
C GLY A 110 1.88 6.48 -5.69
N ASP A 111 0.65 6.82 -6.01
CA ASP A 111 -0.55 6.22 -5.44
C ASP A 111 -1.38 5.47 -6.48
N LYS A 112 -2.54 4.97 -6.07
CA LYS A 112 -3.43 4.20 -6.96
C LYS A 112 -3.96 5.00 -8.15
N SER A 113 -4.00 6.35 -8.08
CA SER A 113 -4.53 7.19 -9.16
C SER A 113 -3.68 7.12 -10.44
N GLN A 114 -2.41 6.71 -10.33
CA GLN A 114 -1.53 6.55 -11.49
C GLN A 114 -2.06 5.53 -12.53
N ILE A 115 -2.94 4.61 -12.13
CA ILE A 115 -3.57 3.67 -13.08
C ILE A 115 -4.45 4.39 -14.12
N LEU A 116 -4.92 5.61 -13.82
CA LEU A 116 -5.79 6.38 -14.72
C LEU A 116 -5.14 6.72 -16.05
N ARG A 117 -3.79 6.68 -16.14
CA ARG A 117 -3.07 6.85 -17.41
C ARG A 117 -3.33 5.74 -18.43
N ASP A 118 -3.80 4.58 -17.95
CA ASP A 118 -4.03 3.39 -18.78
C ASP A 118 -5.48 3.35 -19.35
N PHE A 119 -6.28 4.39 -19.07
CA PHE A 119 -7.65 4.56 -19.57
C PHE A 119 -7.78 5.76 -20.49
N GLU A 120 -8.70 5.66 -21.45
CA GLU A 120 -8.97 6.73 -22.41
C GLU A 120 -10.04 7.70 -21.85
N PRO A 121 -10.05 8.98 -22.26
CA PRO A 121 -11.00 9.98 -21.73
C PRO A 121 -12.48 9.63 -21.93
N GLN A 122 -12.81 8.78 -22.90
CA GLN A 122 -14.17 8.32 -23.21
C GLN A 122 -14.60 7.10 -22.38
N ASP A 123 -13.69 6.50 -21.62
CA ASP A 123 -14.03 5.36 -20.77
C ASP A 123 -14.88 5.81 -19.58
N THR A 124 -15.81 4.97 -19.19
CA THR A 124 -16.57 5.16 -17.95
C THR A 124 -16.07 4.17 -16.91
N LEU A 125 -15.48 4.69 -15.85
CA LEU A 125 -14.85 3.86 -14.84
C LEU A 125 -15.82 3.52 -13.70
N HIS A 126 -15.80 2.27 -13.27
CA HIS A 126 -16.46 1.84 -12.05
C HIS A 126 -15.39 1.33 -11.08
N PHE A 127 -15.15 2.09 -10.03
CA PHE A 127 -14.17 1.74 -9.00
C PHE A 127 -14.86 1.28 -7.73
N TYR A 128 -14.46 0.12 -7.21
CA TYR A 128 -14.96 -0.46 -5.97
C TYR A 128 -13.83 -0.46 -4.94
N GLY A 129 -13.98 0.31 -3.86
CA GLY A 129 -12.96 0.49 -2.82
C GLY A 129 -13.52 0.36 -1.42
N ASP A 130 -12.76 -0.26 -0.52
CA ASP A 130 -13.11 -0.42 0.89
C ASP A 130 -12.44 0.62 1.80
N LYS A 131 -11.53 1.45 1.23
CA LYS A 131 -10.72 2.43 1.95
C LYS A 131 -10.70 3.79 1.24
N LEU A 132 -11.89 4.41 1.21
CA LEU A 132 -12.15 5.64 0.44
C LEU A 132 -12.07 6.93 1.28
N LYS A 133 -11.73 6.87 2.57
CA LYS A 133 -11.57 8.06 3.42
C LYS A 133 -10.21 8.71 3.20
N GLU A 134 -10.13 10.01 3.44
CA GLU A 134 -8.88 10.75 3.34
C GLU A 134 -7.75 10.09 4.16
N GLY A 135 -6.60 9.88 3.50
CA GLY A 135 -5.46 9.18 4.07
C GLY A 135 -5.47 7.66 3.92
N GLU A 136 -6.55 7.07 3.40
CA GLU A 136 -6.63 5.64 3.09
C GLU A 136 -6.18 5.37 1.65
N ASN A 137 -5.87 4.11 1.35
CA ASN A 137 -5.15 3.74 0.12
C ASN A 137 -6.00 3.79 -1.17
N ASP A 138 -7.32 3.75 -1.08
CA ASP A 138 -8.24 3.85 -2.22
C ASP A 138 -8.69 5.29 -2.48
N TYR A 139 -8.51 6.17 -1.49
CA TYR A 139 -8.93 7.56 -1.56
C TYR A 139 -8.37 8.32 -2.77
N PRO A 140 -7.05 8.27 -3.09
CA PRO A 140 -6.50 9.03 -4.21
C PRO A 140 -7.12 8.66 -5.55
N LEU A 141 -7.38 7.37 -5.80
CA LEU A 141 -8.02 6.92 -7.02
C LEU A 141 -9.50 7.32 -7.08
N GLY A 142 -10.23 7.11 -5.98
CA GLY A 142 -11.63 7.52 -5.88
C GLY A 142 -11.83 9.01 -6.09
N GLN A 143 -10.99 9.83 -5.45
CA GLN A 143 -10.97 11.29 -5.62
C GLN A 143 -10.68 11.67 -7.07
N ALA A 144 -9.63 11.12 -7.68
CA ALA A 144 -9.24 11.44 -9.04
C ALA A 144 -10.32 11.09 -10.08
N ILE A 145 -11.03 9.96 -9.92
CA ILE A 145 -12.17 9.59 -10.78
C ILE A 145 -13.31 10.61 -10.63
N THR A 146 -13.62 10.98 -9.39
CA THR A 146 -14.70 11.93 -9.08
C THR A 146 -14.40 13.34 -9.63
N GLU A 147 -13.21 13.86 -9.39
CA GLU A 147 -12.78 15.19 -9.85
C GLU A 147 -12.75 15.30 -11.39
N LYS A 148 -12.34 14.25 -12.06
CA LYS A 148 -12.31 14.18 -13.53
C LYS A 148 -13.70 13.89 -14.13
N ASN A 149 -14.70 13.57 -13.30
CA ASN A 149 -16.01 13.09 -13.73
C ASN A 149 -15.89 11.89 -14.71
N TRP A 150 -15.00 10.97 -14.40
CA TRP A 150 -14.63 9.84 -15.26
C TRP A 150 -15.42 8.57 -14.99
N GLY A 151 -16.28 8.57 -13.98
CA GLY A 151 -17.09 7.41 -13.66
C GLY A 151 -17.69 7.44 -12.26
N ILE A 152 -17.93 6.27 -11.71
CA ILE A 152 -18.62 6.07 -10.44
C ILE A 152 -17.68 5.37 -9.47
N VAL A 153 -17.59 5.91 -8.25
CA VAL A 153 -16.88 5.30 -7.14
C VAL A 153 -17.90 4.62 -6.22
N HIS A 154 -17.71 3.33 -6.00
CA HIS A 154 -18.56 2.50 -5.15
C HIS A 154 -17.81 2.19 -3.85
N GLU A 155 -18.32 2.67 -2.71
CA GLU A 155 -17.84 2.24 -1.42
C GLU A 155 -18.37 0.85 -1.10
N VAL A 156 -17.47 -0.07 -0.74
CA VAL A 156 -17.80 -1.45 -0.40
C VAL A 156 -17.11 -1.83 0.90
N THR A 157 -17.64 -2.81 1.63
CA THR A 157 -17.02 -3.31 2.87
C THR A 157 -16.15 -4.54 2.62
N ASP A 158 -16.52 -5.33 1.61
CA ASP A 158 -15.80 -6.55 1.22
C ASP A 158 -16.15 -6.96 -0.22
N PHE A 159 -15.61 -8.09 -0.64
CA PHE A 159 -15.87 -8.63 -1.98
C PHE A 159 -17.32 -9.08 -2.21
N HIS A 160 -18.09 -9.39 -1.16
CA HIS A 160 -19.50 -9.76 -1.29
C HIS A 160 -20.34 -8.55 -1.69
N ASP A 161 -20.04 -7.38 -1.13
CA ASP A 161 -20.70 -6.12 -1.53
C ASP A 161 -20.40 -5.81 -2.99
N THR A 162 -19.15 -5.92 -3.41
CA THR A 162 -18.77 -5.76 -4.83
C THR A 162 -19.57 -6.71 -5.72
N TRP A 163 -19.65 -7.99 -5.34
CA TRP A 163 -20.38 -8.98 -6.11
C TRP A 163 -21.88 -8.70 -6.20
N ASN A 164 -22.47 -8.15 -5.14
CA ASN A 164 -23.88 -7.79 -5.12
C ASN A 164 -24.18 -6.58 -6.02
N LEU A 165 -23.25 -5.63 -6.13
CA LEU A 165 -23.38 -4.46 -6.99
C LEU A 165 -23.16 -4.79 -8.49
N LEU A 166 -22.49 -5.90 -8.80
CA LEU A 166 -22.22 -6.35 -10.17
C LEU A 166 -23.33 -7.25 -10.76
N LYS A 167 -24.34 -7.64 -9.98
CA LYS A 167 -25.53 -8.42 -10.42
C LYS A 167 -26.64 -7.53 -10.90
#